data_c53ef6cc8478bcb850959c5eebac51b7
#
_entry.id   c53ef6cc8478bcb850959c5eebac51b7
#
_cell.length_a   1.000
_cell.length_b   1.000
_cell.length_c   1.000
_cell.angle_alpha   90.00
_cell.angle_beta   90.00
_cell.angle_gamma   90.00
#
_symmetry.space_group_name_H-M   'P 1'
#
loop_
_entity.id
_entity.type
_entity.pdbx_description
1 polymer ?
#
loop_
_entity_poly.entity_id
_entity_poly.type
_entity_poly.pdbx_seq_one_letter_code
_entity_poly.pdbx_strand_id
1 'polypeptide(L)'
;MTARRWTVGVDFGGTNVKAGLVSPAGRVVATRLLSSKAVSRPARFVEGLGRAVEDLARSVGSRPGELRGVCVGAPGSVDVERGVVHGLVNVPGWHRVPLRRLLERRLGCRCAVDNDANLFALGEFTFGAGRGAQCLVCLTLGTGLGGGLIVGGVLHRGVSGAAGEPGHMVIDPDGPRCGCGN
;
A
#
# COMPACT_ATOMS: atom_id res chain seq x y z
N MET A 1 12.71 -25.67 10.49
CA MET A 1 11.74 -24.58 10.18
C MET A 1 12.42 -23.66 9.16
N THR A 2 12.01 -23.74 7.89
CA THR A 2 12.50 -22.84 6.83
C THR A 2 12.09 -21.41 7.17
N ALA A 3 13.09 -20.54 7.34
CA ALA A 3 12.83 -19.12 7.64
C ALA A 3 11.92 -18.53 6.55
N ARG A 4 10.83 -17.93 6.95
CA ARG A 4 9.91 -17.16 6.07
C ARG A 4 10.73 -16.07 5.36
N ARG A 5 11.06 -16.31 4.10
CA ARG A 5 12.01 -15.45 3.36
C ARG A 5 11.33 -14.44 2.45
N TRP A 6 10.14 -14.79 1.94
CA TRP A 6 9.46 -14.02 0.90
C TRP A 6 8.40 -13.10 1.49
N THR A 7 8.27 -11.92 0.90
CA THR A 7 7.18 -10.98 1.17
C THR A 7 6.43 -10.65 -0.11
N VAL A 8 5.17 -10.23 0.01
CA VAL A 8 4.42 -9.70 -1.12
C VAL A 8 4.09 -8.24 -0.83
N GLY A 9 4.50 -7.36 -1.72
CA GLY A 9 4.07 -5.96 -1.77
C GLY A 9 2.91 -5.82 -2.75
N VAL A 10 1.89 -5.04 -2.37
CA VAL A 10 0.71 -4.80 -3.19
C VAL A 10 0.48 -3.30 -3.31
N ASP A 11 0.42 -2.84 -4.56
CA ASP A 11 0.03 -1.49 -4.92
C ASP A 11 -1.43 -1.53 -5.42
N PHE A 12 -2.34 -0.91 -4.66
CA PHE A 12 -3.74 -0.80 -5.03
C PHE A 12 -3.98 0.52 -5.77
N GLY A 13 -3.64 0.56 -7.04
CA GLY A 13 -3.87 1.71 -7.90
C GLY A 13 -5.30 1.83 -8.42
N GLY A 14 -5.63 3.00 -8.98
CA GLY A 14 -6.97 3.28 -9.52
C GLY A 14 -7.36 2.39 -10.72
N THR A 15 -6.40 1.98 -11.54
CA THR A 15 -6.64 1.16 -12.75
C THR A 15 -6.30 -0.30 -12.51
N ASN A 16 -5.19 -0.57 -11.85
CA ASN A 16 -4.68 -1.91 -11.61
C ASN A 16 -4.26 -2.08 -10.15
N VAL A 17 -4.44 -3.30 -9.64
CA VAL A 17 -3.79 -3.79 -8.42
C VAL A 17 -2.58 -4.60 -8.85
N LYS A 18 -1.40 -4.17 -8.45
CA LYS A 18 -0.15 -4.85 -8.75
C LYS A 18 0.37 -5.55 -7.50
N ALA A 19 0.54 -6.87 -7.55
CA ALA A 19 1.16 -7.65 -6.50
C ALA A 19 2.55 -8.11 -6.94
N GLY A 20 3.57 -7.89 -6.12
CA GLY A 20 4.95 -8.28 -6.39
C GLY A 20 5.51 -9.18 -5.28
N LEU A 21 6.10 -10.31 -5.67
CA LEU A 21 6.86 -11.17 -4.76
C LEU A 21 8.27 -10.61 -4.60
N VAL A 22 8.62 -10.32 -3.36
CA VAL A 22 9.89 -9.65 -3.00
C VAL A 22 10.79 -10.62 -2.25
N SER A 23 12.02 -10.75 -2.71
CA SER A 23 13.06 -11.54 -2.06
C SER A 23 13.59 -10.86 -0.78
N PRO A 24 14.31 -11.59 0.09
CA PRO A 24 14.97 -10.99 1.27
C PRO A 24 15.95 -9.86 0.94
N ALA A 25 16.47 -9.86 -0.29
CA ALA A 25 17.37 -8.81 -0.79
C ALA A 25 16.63 -7.60 -1.39
N GLY A 26 15.29 -7.51 -1.24
CA GLY A 26 14.49 -6.40 -1.74
C GLY A 26 14.21 -6.45 -3.26
N ARG A 27 14.50 -7.57 -3.94
CA ARG A 27 14.25 -7.68 -5.38
C ARG A 27 12.86 -8.22 -5.66
N VAL A 28 12.11 -7.59 -6.56
CA VAL A 28 10.86 -8.13 -7.11
C VAL A 28 11.21 -9.23 -8.09
N VAL A 29 10.77 -10.46 -7.82
CA VAL A 29 11.11 -11.66 -8.62
C VAL A 29 9.94 -12.17 -9.47
N ALA A 30 8.71 -11.83 -9.10
CA ALA A 30 7.50 -12.15 -9.86
C ALA A 30 6.43 -11.11 -9.58
N THR A 31 5.52 -10.89 -10.53
CA THR A 31 4.40 -9.96 -10.40
C THR A 31 3.09 -10.57 -10.89
N ARG A 32 1.98 -10.06 -10.34
CA ARG A 32 0.62 -10.31 -10.84
C ARG A 32 -0.13 -8.99 -10.93
N LEU A 33 -0.94 -8.87 -11.95
CA LEU A 33 -1.82 -7.72 -12.17
C LEU A 33 -3.27 -8.16 -12.10
N LEU A 34 -4.09 -7.38 -11.38
CA LEU A 34 -5.54 -7.52 -11.36
C LEU A 34 -6.14 -6.19 -11.80
N SER A 35 -7.25 -6.24 -12.53
CA SER A 35 -8.02 -5.04 -12.84
C SER A 35 -8.70 -4.50 -11.58
N SER A 36 -8.49 -3.23 -11.24
CA SER A 36 -9.15 -2.61 -10.07
C SER A 36 -10.67 -2.64 -10.19
N LYS A 37 -11.21 -2.55 -11.40
CA LYS A 37 -12.65 -2.71 -11.66
C LYS A 37 -13.17 -4.10 -11.28
N ALA A 38 -12.41 -5.16 -11.60
CA ALA A 38 -12.79 -6.53 -11.29
C ALA A 38 -12.77 -6.83 -9.79
N VAL A 39 -11.93 -6.12 -9.03
CA VAL A 39 -11.75 -6.27 -7.57
C VAL A 39 -12.25 -5.04 -6.79
N SER A 40 -13.16 -4.26 -7.34
CA SER A 40 -13.63 -3.00 -6.75
C SER A 40 -14.34 -3.14 -5.40
N ARG A 41 -14.93 -4.29 -5.10
CA ARG A 41 -15.58 -4.55 -3.80
C ARG A 41 -14.62 -5.27 -2.84
N PRO A 42 -14.64 -4.97 -1.52
CA PRO A 42 -13.70 -5.55 -0.55
C PRO A 42 -13.61 -7.08 -0.60
N ALA A 43 -14.74 -7.78 -0.69
CA ALA A 43 -14.74 -9.24 -0.78
C ALA A 43 -14.06 -9.75 -2.06
N ARG A 44 -14.34 -9.12 -3.21
CA ARG A 44 -13.68 -9.46 -4.48
C ARG A 44 -12.20 -9.14 -4.47
N PHE A 45 -11.82 -8.04 -3.82
CA PHE A 45 -10.42 -7.67 -3.63
C PHE A 45 -9.67 -8.74 -2.84
N VAL A 46 -10.22 -9.14 -1.68
CA VAL A 46 -9.60 -10.15 -0.80
C VAL A 46 -9.45 -11.49 -1.54
N GLU A 47 -10.48 -11.93 -2.26
CA GLU A 47 -10.42 -13.17 -3.03
C GLU A 47 -9.49 -13.08 -4.25
N GLY A 48 -9.53 -12.00 -5.01
CA GLY A 48 -8.66 -11.79 -6.16
C GLY A 48 -7.19 -11.69 -5.77
N LEU A 49 -6.91 -10.88 -4.74
CA LEU A 49 -5.57 -10.77 -4.18
C LEU A 49 -5.10 -12.09 -3.56
N GLY A 50 -5.99 -12.80 -2.87
CA GLY A 50 -5.71 -14.13 -2.31
C GLY A 50 -5.15 -15.08 -3.36
N ARG A 51 -5.85 -15.20 -4.49
CA ARG A 51 -5.39 -16.03 -5.63
C ARG A 51 -4.06 -15.55 -6.21
N ALA A 52 -3.88 -14.24 -6.38
CA ALA A 52 -2.62 -13.70 -6.87
C ALA A 52 -1.44 -14.01 -5.94
N VAL A 53 -1.64 -13.91 -4.63
CA VAL A 53 -0.63 -14.25 -3.62
C VAL A 53 -0.34 -15.76 -3.59
N GLU A 54 -1.34 -16.61 -3.76
CA GLU A 54 -1.16 -18.07 -3.91
C GLU A 54 -0.28 -18.40 -5.12
N ASP A 55 -0.55 -17.79 -6.26
CA ASP A 55 0.25 -17.99 -7.47
C ASP A 55 1.69 -17.50 -7.32
N LEU A 56 1.87 -16.33 -6.68
CA LEU A 56 3.20 -15.80 -6.38
C LEU A 56 3.96 -16.72 -5.41
N ALA A 57 3.33 -17.18 -4.35
CA ALA A 57 3.97 -18.10 -3.40
C ALA A 57 4.35 -19.43 -4.07
N ARG A 58 3.45 -19.99 -4.88
CA ARG A 58 3.69 -21.23 -5.62
C ARG A 58 4.87 -21.13 -6.58
N SER A 59 5.09 -19.96 -7.20
CA SER A 59 6.22 -19.74 -8.13
C SER A 59 7.61 -19.91 -7.49
N VAL A 60 7.68 -19.92 -6.16
CA VAL A 60 8.92 -20.15 -5.40
C VAL A 60 8.82 -21.37 -4.48
N GLY A 61 7.89 -22.28 -4.76
CA GLY A 61 7.69 -23.51 -4.01
C GLY A 61 7.16 -23.30 -2.58
N SER A 62 6.45 -22.18 -2.33
CA SER A 62 5.92 -21.79 -1.02
C SER A 62 4.39 -21.73 -1.03
N ARG A 63 3.80 -21.57 0.15
CA ARG A 63 2.37 -21.32 0.38
C ARG A 63 2.18 -19.94 1.05
N PRO A 64 1.00 -19.31 0.93
CA PRO A 64 0.76 -18.00 1.54
C PRO A 64 1.08 -17.93 3.04
N GLY A 65 0.70 -18.96 3.81
CA GLY A 65 1.00 -19.05 5.25
C GLY A 65 2.49 -19.13 5.61
N GLU A 66 3.36 -19.43 4.66
CA GLU A 66 4.81 -19.51 4.81
C GLU A 66 5.52 -18.20 4.42
N LEU A 67 4.79 -17.25 3.85
CA LEU A 67 5.31 -15.91 3.58
C LEU A 67 5.65 -15.19 4.89
N ARG A 68 6.65 -14.32 4.84
CA ARG A 68 6.95 -13.42 5.96
C ARG A 68 5.79 -12.46 6.23
N GLY A 69 5.11 -12.02 5.15
CA GLY A 69 3.93 -11.19 5.22
C GLY A 69 3.52 -10.62 3.86
N VAL A 70 2.37 -9.99 3.86
CA VAL A 70 1.81 -9.25 2.73
C VAL A 70 1.56 -7.82 3.18
N CYS A 71 2.02 -6.82 2.42
CA CYS A 71 1.77 -5.41 2.68
C CYS A 71 1.00 -4.80 1.51
N VAL A 72 -0.10 -4.09 1.82
CA VAL A 72 -0.95 -3.42 0.82
C VAL A 72 -0.84 -1.92 0.99
N GLY A 73 -0.39 -1.24 -0.05
CA GLY A 73 -0.55 0.20 -0.23
C GLY A 73 -1.92 0.48 -0.82
N ALA A 74 -2.77 1.16 -0.07
CA ALA A 74 -4.11 1.53 -0.47
C ALA A 74 -4.22 3.05 -0.66
N PRO A 75 -4.93 3.52 -1.70
CA PRO A 75 -5.16 4.96 -1.85
C PRO A 75 -6.10 5.47 -0.77
N GLY A 76 -5.90 6.71 -0.31
CA GLY A 76 -6.73 7.36 0.69
C GLY A 76 -6.34 7.07 2.14
N SER A 77 -7.27 7.29 3.06
CA SER A 77 -7.00 7.26 4.50
C SER A 77 -6.98 5.84 5.07
N VAL A 78 -5.91 5.51 5.79
CA VAL A 78 -5.70 4.20 6.41
C VAL A 78 -5.37 4.36 7.89
N ASP A 79 -6.12 3.68 8.74
CA ASP A 79 -5.71 3.41 10.13
C ASP A 79 -4.70 2.24 10.11
N VAL A 80 -3.43 2.59 10.13
CA VAL A 80 -2.33 1.62 9.99
C VAL A 80 -2.27 0.67 11.18
N GLU A 81 -2.55 1.16 12.39
CA GLU A 81 -2.51 0.34 13.61
C GLU A 81 -3.57 -0.75 13.59
N ARG A 82 -4.78 -0.42 13.12
CA ARG A 82 -5.89 -1.37 13.00
C ARG A 82 -5.94 -2.07 11.66
N GLY A 83 -5.23 -1.56 10.65
CA GLY A 83 -5.27 -2.05 9.27
C GLY A 83 -6.63 -1.87 8.63
N VAL A 84 -7.26 -0.69 8.88
CA VAL A 84 -8.59 -0.33 8.39
C VAL A 84 -8.45 0.73 7.31
N VAL A 85 -9.01 0.46 6.13
CA VAL A 85 -9.16 1.46 5.06
C VAL A 85 -10.45 2.23 5.32
N HIS A 86 -10.35 3.53 5.57
CA HIS A 86 -11.51 4.37 5.90
C HIS A 86 -12.37 4.69 4.69
N GLY A 87 -11.76 4.80 3.51
CA GLY A 87 -12.45 5.03 2.26
C GLY A 87 -11.47 5.05 1.10
N LEU A 88 -11.94 4.66 -0.08
CA LEU A 88 -11.21 4.84 -1.32
C LEU A 88 -11.94 5.88 -2.16
N VAL A 89 -11.18 6.82 -2.74
CA VAL A 89 -11.74 7.82 -3.63
C VAL A 89 -12.33 7.12 -4.87
N ASN A 90 -13.62 7.39 -5.14
CA ASN A 90 -14.36 6.84 -6.31
C ASN A 90 -14.53 5.33 -6.36
N VAL A 91 -14.35 4.59 -5.25
CA VAL A 91 -14.59 3.15 -5.19
C VAL A 91 -15.67 2.81 -4.16
N PRO A 92 -16.90 2.46 -4.61
CA PRO A 92 -18.01 2.17 -3.71
C PRO A 92 -17.74 0.98 -2.80
N GLY A 93 -18.27 1.03 -1.57
CA GLY A 93 -18.23 -0.09 -0.63
C GLY A 93 -16.94 -0.19 0.19
N TRP A 94 -16.00 0.72 -0.01
CA TRP A 94 -14.79 0.82 0.80
C TRP A 94 -14.98 1.86 1.92
N HIS A 95 -15.80 1.51 2.90
CA HIS A 95 -16.00 2.35 4.08
C HIS A 95 -15.66 1.55 5.34
N ARG A 96 -14.63 1.98 6.07
CA ARG A 96 -14.12 1.35 7.31
C ARG A 96 -13.87 -0.17 7.16
N VAL A 97 -13.21 -0.54 6.06
CA VAL A 97 -12.93 -1.95 5.74
C VAL A 97 -11.73 -2.45 6.55
N PRO A 98 -11.88 -3.48 7.41
CA PRO A 98 -10.79 -4.05 8.21
C PRO A 98 -9.90 -4.96 7.33
N LEU A 99 -9.22 -4.35 6.35
CA LEU A 99 -8.55 -5.06 5.27
C LEU A 99 -7.46 -6.01 5.77
N ARG A 100 -6.65 -5.58 6.75
CA ARG A 100 -5.63 -6.44 7.35
C ARG A 100 -6.22 -7.75 7.87
N ARG A 101 -7.26 -7.67 8.68
CA ARG A 101 -7.93 -8.84 9.28
C ARG A 101 -8.53 -9.78 8.23
N LEU A 102 -9.11 -9.20 7.16
CA LEU A 102 -9.69 -9.99 6.07
C LEU A 102 -8.61 -10.74 5.31
N LEU A 103 -7.49 -10.08 5.00
CA LEU A 103 -6.35 -10.70 4.33
C LEU A 103 -5.65 -11.75 5.19
N GLU A 104 -5.45 -11.49 6.48
CA GLU A 104 -4.84 -12.46 7.40
C GLU A 104 -5.64 -13.74 7.50
N ARG A 105 -6.98 -13.64 7.55
CA ARG A 105 -7.87 -14.80 7.52
C ARG A 105 -7.78 -15.59 6.23
N ARG A 106 -7.68 -14.87 5.09
CA ARG A 106 -7.64 -15.48 3.75
C ARG A 106 -6.30 -16.14 3.44
N LEU A 107 -5.20 -15.56 3.92
CA LEU A 107 -3.83 -15.94 3.54
C LEU A 107 -3.10 -16.76 4.60
N GLY A 108 -3.52 -16.72 5.85
CA GLY A 108 -2.85 -17.40 6.95
C GLY A 108 -1.45 -16.85 7.29
N CYS A 109 -1.13 -15.63 6.86
CA CYS A 109 0.14 -14.95 7.17
C CYS A 109 -0.12 -13.55 7.70
N ARG A 110 0.92 -12.90 8.24
CA ARG A 110 0.84 -11.50 8.69
C ARG A 110 0.55 -10.57 7.53
N CYS A 111 -0.36 -9.63 7.72
CA CYS A 111 -0.66 -8.59 6.75
C CYS A 111 -0.50 -7.21 7.37
N ALA A 112 -0.12 -6.24 6.53
CA ALA A 112 -0.08 -4.82 6.85
C ALA A 112 -0.82 -4.03 5.77
N VAL A 113 -1.37 -2.89 6.15
CA VAL A 113 -2.00 -1.95 5.22
C VAL A 113 -1.54 -0.56 5.59
N ASP A 114 -1.14 0.22 4.59
CA ASP A 114 -0.75 1.61 4.74
C ASP A 114 -1.24 2.40 3.53
N ASN A 115 -1.07 3.72 3.56
CA ASN A 115 -1.27 4.55 2.39
C ASN A 115 -0.22 4.22 1.31
N ASP A 116 -0.61 4.28 0.04
CA ASP A 116 0.24 3.93 -1.11
C ASP A 116 1.46 4.84 -1.26
N ALA A 117 1.29 6.17 -1.11
CA ALA A 117 2.39 7.13 -1.18
C ALA A 117 3.36 7.01 0.01
N ASN A 118 2.86 6.67 1.20
CA ASN A 118 3.67 6.37 2.36
C ASN A 118 4.58 5.15 2.12
N LEU A 119 4.02 4.07 1.55
CA LEU A 119 4.82 2.88 1.21
C LEU A 119 5.79 3.15 0.08
N PHE A 120 5.43 4.01 -0.89
CA PHE A 120 6.34 4.45 -1.93
C PHE A 120 7.53 5.21 -1.32
N ALA A 121 7.28 6.20 -0.43
CA ALA A 121 8.33 6.93 0.27
C ALA A 121 9.24 6.01 1.08
N LEU A 122 8.67 5.03 1.78
CA LEU A 122 9.43 4.03 2.53
C LEU A 122 10.30 3.16 1.62
N GLY A 123 9.78 2.80 0.44
CA GLY A 123 10.52 2.07 -0.58
C GLY A 123 11.72 2.86 -1.10
N GLU A 124 11.53 4.13 -1.47
CA GLU A 124 12.59 5.03 -1.92
C GLU A 124 13.64 5.29 -0.83
N PHE A 125 13.20 5.44 0.41
CA PHE A 125 14.09 5.60 1.54
C PHE A 125 14.96 4.36 1.80
N THR A 126 14.37 3.17 1.65
CA THR A 126 15.06 1.92 2.00
C THR A 126 15.93 1.39 0.85
N PHE A 127 15.44 1.48 -0.39
CA PHE A 127 16.06 0.81 -1.54
C PHE A 127 16.37 1.76 -2.71
N GLY A 128 15.77 2.94 -2.74
CA GLY A 128 15.82 3.88 -3.85
C GLY A 128 16.69 5.11 -3.61
N ALA A 129 16.24 6.24 -4.16
CA ALA A 129 16.96 7.51 -4.17
C ALA A 129 17.14 8.14 -2.78
N GLY A 130 16.29 7.77 -1.81
CA GLY A 130 16.35 8.26 -0.42
C GLY A 130 17.30 7.52 0.50
N ARG A 131 18.08 6.55 0.00
CA ARG A 131 19.01 5.78 0.84
C ARG A 131 20.06 6.67 1.51
N GLY A 132 20.19 6.51 2.83
CA GLY A 132 21.14 7.27 3.64
C GLY A 132 20.67 8.66 4.05
N ALA A 133 19.51 9.13 3.58
CA ALA A 133 18.93 10.38 4.03
C ALA A 133 18.40 10.26 5.46
N GLN A 134 18.46 11.35 6.24
CA GLN A 134 17.77 11.44 7.53
C GLN A 134 16.35 12.00 7.35
N CYS A 135 16.16 12.85 6.34
CA CYS A 135 14.87 13.43 5.99
C CYS A 135 14.65 13.27 4.49
N LEU A 136 13.44 12.89 4.12
CA LEU A 136 13.02 12.72 2.73
C LEU A 136 11.59 13.22 2.57
N VAL A 137 11.36 14.06 1.59
CA VAL A 137 10.04 14.37 1.06
C VAL A 137 9.89 13.64 -0.26
N CYS A 138 8.94 12.74 -0.34
CA CYS A 138 8.66 11.98 -1.55
C CYS A 138 7.33 12.44 -2.14
N LEU A 139 7.30 12.75 -3.43
CA LEU A 139 6.11 13.18 -4.15
C LEU A 139 5.75 12.15 -5.21
N THR A 140 4.49 11.80 -5.29
CA THR A 140 3.94 10.90 -6.32
C THR A 140 3.02 11.69 -7.25
N LEU A 141 3.39 11.74 -8.52
CA LEU A 141 2.64 12.43 -9.58
C LEU A 141 1.87 11.40 -10.40
N GLY A 142 0.54 11.43 -10.33
CA GLY A 142 -0.34 10.49 -11.02
C GLY A 142 -1.71 11.11 -11.28
N THR A 143 -2.79 10.39 -10.97
CA THR A 143 -4.16 10.93 -11.01
C THR A 143 -4.31 12.15 -10.08
N GLY A 144 -3.53 12.18 -9.00
CA GLY A 144 -3.38 13.29 -8.07
C GLY A 144 -1.92 13.48 -7.71
N LEU A 145 -1.68 14.38 -6.74
CA LEU A 145 -0.39 14.60 -6.11
C LEU A 145 -0.44 13.98 -4.71
N GLY A 146 0.22 12.88 -4.52
CA GLY A 146 0.43 12.24 -3.22
C GLY A 146 1.83 12.49 -2.68
N GLY A 147 2.08 12.07 -1.44
CA GLY A 147 3.42 12.14 -0.87
C GLY A 147 3.59 11.35 0.41
N GLY A 148 4.85 11.25 0.83
CA GLY A 148 5.24 10.66 2.09
C GLY A 148 6.46 11.36 2.68
N LEU A 149 6.53 11.40 4.00
CA LEU A 149 7.56 12.11 4.75
C LEU A 149 8.39 11.13 5.58
N ILE A 150 9.71 11.20 5.44
CA ILE A 150 10.63 10.58 6.38
C ILE A 150 11.28 11.69 7.20
N VAL A 151 11.24 11.57 8.52
CA VAL A 151 11.84 12.53 9.46
C VAL A 151 12.65 11.75 10.48
N GLY A 152 13.92 12.08 10.62
CA GLY A 152 14.84 11.35 11.51
C GLY A 152 14.98 9.87 11.18
N GLY A 153 14.90 9.51 9.89
CA GLY A 153 14.99 8.11 9.44
C GLY A 153 13.71 7.29 9.60
N VAL A 154 12.59 7.91 10.01
CA VAL A 154 11.30 7.24 10.28
C VAL A 154 10.19 7.85 9.42
N LEU A 155 9.32 7.00 8.89
CA LEU A 155 8.14 7.44 8.16
C LEU A 155 7.19 8.17 9.11
N HIS A 156 6.95 9.46 8.80
CA HIS A 156 6.12 10.34 9.61
C HIS A 156 4.68 10.33 9.09
N ARG A 157 3.77 9.77 9.87
CA ARG A 157 2.34 9.68 9.51
C ARG A 157 1.49 10.77 10.17
N GLY A 158 2.05 11.54 11.12
CA GLY A 158 1.29 12.48 11.95
C GLY A 158 0.35 11.78 12.94
N VAL A 159 -0.34 12.56 13.73
CA VAL A 159 -1.25 12.07 14.79
C VAL A 159 -2.46 11.32 14.22
N SER A 160 -2.99 11.80 13.09
CA SER A 160 -4.19 11.24 12.44
C SER A 160 -3.88 10.32 11.26
N GLY A 161 -2.60 10.07 10.95
CA GLY A 161 -2.19 9.31 9.76
C GLY A 161 -2.26 10.11 8.46
N ALA A 162 -2.45 11.43 8.52
CA ALA A 162 -2.64 12.30 7.35
C ALA A 162 -1.42 13.20 7.06
N ALA A 163 -0.27 12.95 7.68
CA ALA A 163 0.94 13.65 7.30
C ALA A 163 1.42 13.21 5.91
N GLY A 164 2.03 14.14 5.17
CA GLY A 164 2.56 13.83 3.83
C GLY A 164 1.53 13.95 2.71
N GLU A 165 0.46 14.72 2.91
CA GLU A 165 -0.56 15.02 1.90
C GLU A 165 -0.29 16.38 1.20
N PRO A 166 0.83 16.54 0.46
CA PRO A 166 1.25 17.83 -0.10
C PRO A 166 0.31 18.33 -1.19
N GLY A 167 -0.39 17.44 -1.88
CA GLY A 167 -1.36 17.77 -2.91
C GLY A 167 -2.61 18.48 -2.37
N HIS A 168 -2.82 18.47 -1.05
CA HIS A 168 -3.94 19.14 -0.38
C HIS A 168 -3.55 20.45 0.30
N MET A 169 -2.30 20.89 0.16
CA MET A 169 -1.88 22.21 0.64
C MET A 169 -2.45 23.30 -0.25
N VAL A 170 -3.02 24.33 0.37
CA VAL A 170 -3.48 25.51 -0.36
C VAL A 170 -2.27 26.34 -0.77
N ILE A 171 -2.06 26.47 -2.07
CA ILE A 171 -0.99 27.28 -2.67
C ILE A 171 -1.52 28.61 -3.27
N ASP A 172 -2.81 28.65 -3.59
CA ASP A 172 -3.52 29.82 -4.07
C ASP A 172 -4.92 29.84 -3.43
N PRO A 173 -5.19 30.77 -2.48
CA PRO A 173 -6.47 30.83 -1.80
C PRO A 173 -7.64 31.24 -2.72
N ASP A 174 -7.35 31.92 -3.84
CA ASP A 174 -8.32 32.33 -4.84
C ASP A 174 -8.40 31.39 -6.04
N GLY A 175 -7.64 30.28 -5.99
CA GLY A 175 -7.56 29.26 -7.02
C GLY A 175 -8.77 28.33 -7.08
N PRO A 176 -8.75 27.36 -8.04
CA PRO A 176 -9.81 26.37 -8.14
C PRO A 176 -9.87 25.50 -6.89
N ARG A 177 -11.08 25.24 -6.40
CA ARG A 177 -11.28 24.39 -5.22
C ARG A 177 -10.86 22.95 -5.45
N CYS A 178 -10.13 22.39 -4.50
CA CYS A 178 -9.81 20.97 -4.48
C CYS A 178 -11.06 20.14 -4.18
N GLY A 179 -11.11 18.90 -4.71
CA GLY A 179 -12.16 17.94 -4.40
C GLY A 179 -12.28 17.54 -2.91
N CYS A 180 -11.26 17.84 -2.09
CA CYS A 180 -11.29 17.65 -0.64
C CYS A 180 -12.06 18.76 0.12
N GLY A 181 -12.41 19.86 -0.54
CA GLY A 181 -13.14 20.99 0.03
C GLY A 181 -12.30 22.25 0.34
N ASN A 182 -10.97 22.15 0.20
CA ASN A 182 -10.05 23.30 0.35
C ASN A 182 -9.97 24.11 -0.94
#